data_c39b8696677382acee5094e0cbec5a42
#
_entry.id   c39b8696677382acee5094e0cbec5a42
#
_cell.length_a   1.000
_cell.length_b   1.000
_cell.length_c   1.000
_cell.angle_alpha   90.00
_cell.angle_beta   90.00
_cell.angle_gamma   90.00
#
_symmetry.space_group_name_H-M   'P 1'
#
loop_
_entity.id
_entity.type
_entity.pdbx_description
1 polymer ?
#
loop_
_entity_poly.entity_id
_entity_poly.type
_entity_poly.pdbx_seq_one_letter_code
_entity_poly.pdbx_strand_id
1 'polypeptide(L)'
;TLNMPSIENTPLDELQWKSPEWVNAFGLRTDNVLEYFAQSPFFDRTSNNQVLKMQHQFSDANYTVNPYEMILKDLKKMKGVEFVIAMVREPDFWVIRKQHRHSETETQTIADFYIIGSSVYMAPSIKAILSSRLLSTTLNLRNAMRSLQGLPQFSPSKGHYYEFSTLYEKEGEDKHPDKKEQLTEKQNETEEESSFQLPSTSSSAF
;
A
#
# COMPACT_ATOMS: atom_id res chain seq x y z
N THR A 1 11.25 -24.91 13.16
CA THR A 1 10.09 -24.95 12.26
C THR A 1 9.22 -23.75 12.58
N LEU A 2 9.35 -22.68 11.78
CA LEU A 2 8.49 -21.52 11.81
C LEU A 2 7.11 -21.94 11.30
N ASN A 3 6.11 -21.93 12.18
CA ASN A 3 4.71 -22.12 11.81
C ASN A 3 4.29 -20.92 10.97
N MET A 4 4.24 -21.07 9.65
CA MET A 4 3.58 -20.10 8.78
C MET A 4 2.09 -20.12 9.12
N PRO A 5 1.45 -18.97 9.43
CA PRO A 5 0.01 -18.91 9.63
C PRO A 5 -0.66 -19.38 8.33
N SER A 6 -1.56 -20.34 8.43
CA SER A 6 -2.34 -20.79 7.30
C SER A 6 -3.19 -19.63 6.78
N ILE A 7 -3.16 -19.37 5.48
CA ILE A 7 -3.90 -18.30 4.78
C ILE A 7 -5.41 -18.37 5.07
N GLU A 8 -5.92 -19.52 5.48
CA GLU A 8 -7.34 -19.75 5.78
C GLU A 8 -7.91 -18.94 6.94
N ASN A 9 -7.08 -18.40 7.84
CA ASN A 9 -7.54 -17.66 9.03
C ASN A 9 -7.21 -16.14 8.99
N THR A 10 -6.60 -15.65 7.91
CA THR A 10 -6.30 -14.22 7.79
C THR A 10 -7.55 -13.46 7.35
N PRO A 11 -7.98 -12.38 8.04
CA PRO A 11 -9.06 -11.53 7.59
C PRO A 11 -8.79 -11.02 6.17
N LEU A 12 -9.81 -10.98 5.32
CA LEU A 12 -9.65 -10.60 3.91
C LEU A 12 -9.12 -9.16 3.72
N ASP A 13 -9.39 -8.27 4.65
CA ASP A 13 -8.90 -6.88 4.64
C ASP A 13 -7.42 -6.74 5.02
N GLU A 14 -6.80 -7.78 5.57
CA GLU A 14 -5.36 -7.85 5.86
C GLU A 14 -4.59 -8.67 4.81
N LEU A 15 -5.30 -9.29 3.86
CA LEU A 15 -4.72 -10.16 2.85
C LEU A 15 -4.24 -9.34 1.64
N GLN A 16 -3.03 -9.64 1.19
CA GLN A 16 -2.50 -9.24 -0.12
C GLN A 16 -2.35 -10.48 -0.99
N TRP A 17 -2.85 -10.41 -2.23
CA TRP A 17 -2.69 -11.48 -3.19
C TRP A 17 -2.09 -10.98 -4.50
N LYS A 18 -1.25 -11.79 -5.13
CA LYS A 18 -0.70 -11.54 -6.47
C LYS A 18 -0.33 -12.87 -7.14
N SER A 19 -0.40 -12.89 -8.48
CA SER A 19 0.10 -13.98 -9.31
C SER A 19 1.05 -13.43 -10.37
N PRO A 20 2.36 -13.39 -10.08
CA PRO A 20 3.35 -12.90 -11.04
C PRO A 20 3.40 -13.74 -12.33
N GLU A 21 3.17 -15.04 -12.22
CA GLU A 21 3.16 -15.98 -13.36
C GLU A 21 2.09 -15.60 -14.38
N TRP A 22 0.88 -15.32 -13.90
CA TRP A 22 -0.22 -14.90 -14.75
C TRP A 22 0.07 -13.56 -15.44
N VAL A 23 0.58 -12.59 -14.69
CA VAL A 23 0.90 -11.25 -15.21
C VAL A 23 2.04 -11.32 -16.24
N ASN A 24 3.05 -12.16 -16.03
CA ASN A 24 4.13 -12.36 -16.98
C ASN A 24 3.64 -13.03 -18.28
N ALA A 25 2.65 -13.93 -18.19
CA ALA A 25 2.13 -14.64 -19.35
C ALA A 25 1.17 -13.79 -20.20
N PHE A 26 0.28 -13.01 -19.56
CA PHE A 26 -0.83 -12.35 -20.24
C PHE A 26 -0.75 -10.81 -20.22
N GLY A 27 0.06 -10.24 -19.34
CA GLY A 27 0.03 -8.82 -19.02
C GLY A 27 -1.26 -8.43 -18.27
N LEU A 28 -1.27 -7.29 -17.62
CA LEU A 28 -2.44 -6.79 -16.90
C LEU A 28 -2.99 -5.56 -17.64
N ARG A 29 -4.25 -5.64 -18.08
CA ARG A 29 -4.97 -4.60 -18.81
C ARG A 29 -6.43 -4.58 -18.39
N THR A 30 -7.14 -3.51 -18.74
CA THR A 30 -8.56 -3.35 -18.39
C THR A 30 -9.46 -4.46 -18.95
N ASP A 31 -9.12 -5.02 -20.11
CA ASP A 31 -9.88 -6.09 -20.76
C ASP A 31 -9.78 -7.44 -20.02
N ASN A 32 -8.67 -7.70 -19.32
CA ASN A 32 -8.42 -8.97 -18.64
C ASN A 32 -8.31 -8.87 -17.10
N VAL A 33 -8.42 -7.68 -16.53
CA VAL A 33 -8.25 -7.45 -15.09
C VAL A 33 -9.29 -8.20 -14.23
N LEU A 34 -10.52 -8.38 -14.72
CA LEU A 34 -11.52 -9.20 -14.02
C LEU A 34 -11.19 -10.70 -14.05
N GLU A 35 -10.55 -11.18 -15.10
CA GLU A 35 -10.07 -12.57 -15.16
C GLU A 35 -8.92 -12.80 -14.19
N TYR A 36 -8.01 -11.84 -14.10
CA TYR A 36 -6.95 -11.83 -13.11
C TYR A 36 -7.52 -11.84 -11.69
N PHE A 37 -8.46 -10.93 -11.40
CA PHE A 37 -9.13 -10.84 -10.11
C PHE A 37 -9.89 -12.12 -9.76
N ALA A 38 -10.49 -12.80 -10.73
CA ALA A 38 -11.24 -14.04 -10.53
C ALA A 38 -10.37 -15.22 -10.02
N GLN A 39 -9.03 -15.11 -10.11
CA GLN A 39 -8.11 -16.11 -9.55
C GLN A 39 -7.78 -15.83 -8.08
N SER A 40 -8.08 -14.64 -7.59
CA SER A 40 -7.80 -14.24 -6.23
C SER A 40 -8.77 -14.88 -5.21
N PRO A 41 -8.36 -14.99 -3.94
CA PRO A 41 -9.24 -15.47 -2.87
C PRO A 41 -10.39 -14.49 -2.55
N PHE A 42 -10.36 -13.28 -3.10
CA PHE A 42 -11.41 -12.28 -2.93
C PHE A 42 -12.62 -12.52 -3.83
N PHE A 43 -12.44 -13.32 -4.89
CA PHE A 43 -13.49 -13.55 -5.87
C PHE A 43 -14.53 -14.53 -5.35
N ASP A 44 -15.80 -14.13 -5.47
CA ASP A 44 -16.95 -14.96 -5.11
C ASP A 44 -17.36 -15.83 -6.31
N ARG A 45 -17.12 -17.12 -6.19
CA ARG A 45 -17.45 -18.10 -7.26
C ARG A 45 -18.94 -18.30 -7.47
N THR A 46 -19.79 -17.77 -6.60
CA THR A 46 -21.25 -17.80 -6.75
C THR A 46 -21.79 -16.55 -7.43
N SER A 47 -20.90 -15.60 -7.80
CA SER A 47 -21.27 -14.35 -8.44
C SER A 47 -21.83 -14.53 -9.86
N ASN A 48 -22.62 -13.57 -10.30
CA ASN A 48 -23.15 -13.52 -11.67
C ASN A 48 -22.05 -13.54 -12.72
N ASN A 49 -20.88 -12.95 -12.44
CA ASN A 49 -19.72 -13.01 -13.33
C ASN A 49 -19.27 -14.45 -13.61
N GLN A 50 -19.26 -15.31 -12.59
CA GLN A 50 -18.90 -16.71 -12.77
C GLN A 50 -19.93 -17.45 -13.61
N VAL A 51 -21.22 -17.19 -13.39
CA VAL A 51 -22.32 -17.78 -14.18
C VAL A 51 -22.19 -17.41 -15.64
N LEU A 52 -21.99 -16.12 -15.95
CA LEU A 52 -21.81 -15.64 -17.32
C LEU A 52 -20.55 -16.23 -17.97
N LYS A 53 -19.46 -16.32 -17.23
CA LYS A 53 -18.23 -16.95 -17.74
C LYS A 53 -18.49 -18.40 -18.16
N MET A 54 -19.21 -19.17 -17.36
CA MET A 54 -19.59 -20.54 -17.73
C MET A 54 -20.50 -20.59 -18.95
N GLN A 55 -21.49 -19.71 -19.03
CA GLN A 55 -22.40 -19.65 -20.17
C GLN A 55 -21.66 -19.31 -21.47
N HIS A 56 -20.72 -18.37 -21.43
CA HIS A 56 -19.93 -17.96 -22.59
C HIS A 56 -18.93 -19.04 -23.04
N GLN A 57 -18.42 -19.87 -22.15
CA GLN A 57 -17.57 -21.00 -22.51
C GLN A 57 -18.26 -22.08 -23.37
N PHE A 58 -19.58 -22.18 -23.24
CA PHE A 58 -20.40 -23.16 -24.00
C PHE A 58 -21.05 -22.54 -25.27
N SER A 59 -20.90 -21.24 -25.48
CA SER A 59 -21.44 -20.60 -26.70
C SER A 59 -20.33 -20.41 -27.72
N ASP A 60 -20.49 -21.01 -28.90
CA ASP A 60 -19.59 -20.90 -30.06
C ASP A 60 -19.56 -19.50 -30.72
N ALA A 61 -19.97 -18.47 -30.03
CA ALA A 61 -20.02 -17.13 -30.57
C ALA A 61 -18.61 -16.56 -30.71
N ASN A 62 -18.15 -16.36 -31.94
CA ASN A 62 -16.97 -15.59 -32.30
C ASN A 62 -17.12 -14.15 -31.84
N TYR A 63 -16.64 -13.84 -30.61
CA TYR A 63 -16.68 -12.50 -30.04
C TYR A 63 -15.63 -11.61 -30.72
N THR A 64 -16.04 -10.81 -31.66
CA THR A 64 -15.23 -9.74 -32.29
C THR A 64 -15.34 -8.39 -31.56
N VAL A 65 -16.16 -8.31 -30.49
CA VAL A 65 -16.43 -7.08 -29.74
C VAL A 65 -15.86 -7.24 -28.32
N ASN A 66 -15.47 -6.13 -27.70
CA ASN A 66 -14.90 -6.05 -26.37
C ASN A 66 -15.67 -6.94 -25.35
N PRO A 67 -15.07 -8.04 -24.87
CA PRO A 67 -15.79 -9.03 -24.05
C PRO A 67 -16.34 -8.43 -22.74
N TYR A 68 -15.69 -7.40 -22.22
CA TYR A 68 -16.11 -6.73 -20.98
C TYR A 68 -17.44 -5.98 -21.15
N GLU A 69 -17.66 -5.29 -22.28
CA GLU A 69 -18.92 -4.56 -22.50
C GLU A 69 -20.12 -5.50 -22.63
N MET A 70 -19.92 -6.68 -23.20
CA MET A 70 -20.99 -7.70 -23.29
C MET A 70 -21.33 -8.23 -21.90
N ILE A 71 -20.33 -8.58 -21.10
CA ILE A 71 -20.54 -9.02 -19.73
C ILE A 71 -21.31 -7.96 -18.93
N LEU A 72 -20.98 -6.67 -19.07
CA LEU A 72 -21.69 -5.59 -18.39
C LEU A 72 -23.17 -5.49 -18.80
N LYS A 73 -23.50 -5.70 -20.09
CA LYS A 73 -24.89 -5.69 -20.55
C LYS A 73 -25.69 -6.84 -19.97
N ASP A 74 -25.08 -8.02 -19.89
CA ASP A 74 -25.76 -9.21 -19.36
C ASP A 74 -25.86 -9.17 -17.82
N LEU A 75 -24.85 -8.64 -17.13
CA LEU A 75 -24.90 -8.39 -15.68
C LEU A 75 -26.07 -7.48 -15.30
N LYS A 76 -26.40 -6.45 -16.11
CA LYS A 76 -27.52 -5.54 -15.82
C LYS A 76 -28.87 -6.26 -15.77
N LYS A 77 -29.01 -7.37 -16.49
CA LYS A 77 -30.24 -8.16 -16.54
C LYS A 77 -30.36 -9.18 -15.38
N MET A 78 -29.23 -9.43 -14.70
CA MET A 78 -29.17 -10.43 -13.61
C MET A 78 -29.28 -9.75 -12.26
N LYS A 79 -29.99 -10.41 -11.31
CA LYS A 79 -30.02 -9.99 -9.91
C LYS A 79 -29.03 -10.82 -9.10
N GLY A 80 -28.42 -10.21 -8.08
CA GLY A 80 -27.48 -10.89 -7.21
C GLY A 80 -26.12 -10.22 -7.11
N VAL A 81 -25.12 -10.97 -6.62
CA VAL A 81 -23.77 -10.48 -6.43
C VAL A 81 -23.02 -10.44 -7.75
N GLU A 82 -22.39 -9.31 -8.02
CA GLU A 82 -21.58 -9.10 -9.21
C GLU A 82 -20.33 -8.30 -8.91
N PHE A 83 -19.33 -8.43 -9.79
CA PHE A 83 -18.10 -7.64 -9.78
C PHE A 83 -18.04 -6.76 -11.02
N VAL A 84 -17.78 -5.49 -10.83
CA VAL A 84 -17.63 -4.50 -11.90
C VAL A 84 -16.36 -3.67 -11.72
N ILE A 85 -15.79 -3.18 -12.81
CA ILE A 85 -14.68 -2.23 -12.74
C ILE A 85 -15.27 -0.86 -12.43
N ALA A 86 -14.98 -0.33 -11.23
CA ALA A 86 -15.49 0.96 -10.77
C ALA A 86 -14.58 2.12 -11.20
N MET A 87 -13.27 1.88 -11.30
CA MET A 87 -12.29 2.89 -11.71
C MET A 87 -11.14 2.22 -12.45
N VAL A 88 -10.63 2.92 -13.45
CA VAL A 88 -9.45 2.54 -14.23
C VAL A 88 -8.47 3.69 -14.25
N ARG A 89 -7.22 3.42 -13.95
CA ARG A 89 -6.09 4.32 -14.15
C ARG A 89 -4.91 3.49 -14.64
N GLU A 90 -4.93 3.16 -15.92
CA GLU A 90 -3.83 2.42 -16.55
C GLU A 90 -2.51 3.19 -16.44
N PRO A 91 -1.37 2.48 -16.40
CA PRO A 91 -1.25 1.01 -16.52
C PRO A 91 -1.33 0.24 -15.19
N ASP A 92 -1.37 0.89 -14.03
CA ASP A 92 -1.01 0.24 -12.77
C ASP A 92 -2.13 0.21 -11.72
N PHE A 93 -3.30 0.78 -12.01
CA PHE A 93 -4.34 0.90 -11.00
C PHE A 93 -5.75 0.65 -11.52
N TRP A 94 -6.47 -0.27 -10.83
CA TRP A 94 -7.89 -0.57 -11.05
C TRP A 94 -8.61 -0.71 -9.73
N VAL A 95 -9.88 -0.33 -9.72
CA VAL A 95 -10.78 -0.57 -8.60
C VAL A 95 -11.89 -1.50 -9.07
N ILE A 96 -12.00 -2.66 -8.43
CA ILE A 96 -13.06 -3.62 -8.66
C ILE A 96 -14.04 -3.53 -7.51
N ARG A 97 -15.31 -3.34 -7.85
CA ARG A 97 -16.42 -3.23 -6.89
C ARG A 97 -17.21 -4.53 -6.86
N LYS A 98 -17.37 -5.10 -5.66
CA LYS A 98 -18.35 -6.12 -5.37
C LYS A 98 -19.65 -5.43 -4.97
N GLN A 99 -20.73 -5.70 -5.69
CA GLN A 99 -22.04 -5.10 -5.43
C GLN A 99 -23.15 -6.14 -5.56
N HIS A 100 -24.25 -5.89 -4.87
CA HIS A 100 -25.48 -6.67 -5.02
C HIS A 100 -26.46 -5.86 -5.88
N ARG A 101 -26.92 -6.47 -6.97
CA ARG A 101 -27.91 -5.87 -7.87
C ARG A 101 -29.30 -6.31 -7.47
N HIS A 102 -30.14 -5.34 -7.16
CA HIS A 102 -31.57 -5.52 -6.86
C HIS A 102 -32.44 -5.38 -8.11
N SER A 103 -32.06 -4.42 -8.99
CA SER A 103 -32.74 -4.14 -10.28
C SER A 103 -31.73 -3.65 -11.30
N GLU A 104 -32.19 -3.38 -12.54
CA GLU A 104 -31.31 -2.84 -13.61
C GLU A 104 -30.61 -1.53 -13.20
N THR A 105 -31.28 -0.71 -12.38
CA THR A 105 -30.78 0.62 -11.98
C THR A 105 -30.29 0.68 -10.52
N GLU A 106 -30.68 -0.28 -9.69
CA GLU A 106 -30.40 -0.24 -8.26
C GLU A 106 -29.35 -1.28 -7.89
N THR A 107 -28.23 -0.80 -7.36
CA THR A 107 -27.11 -1.64 -6.89
C THR A 107 -26.66 -1.18 -5.51
N GLN A 108 -26.32 -2.12 -4.66
CA GLN A 108 -25.77 -1.87 -3.34
C GLN A 108 -24.30 -2.33 -3.30
N THR A 109 -23.38 -1.42 -3.00
CA THR A 109 -21.96 -1.74 -2.85
C THR A 109 -21.74 -2.55 -1.58
N ILE A 110 -21.00 -3.66 -1.70
CA ILE A 110 -20.62 -4.55 -0.59
C ILE A 110 -19.18 -4.28 -0.18
N ALA A 111 -18.25 -4.28 -1.16
CA ALA A 111 -16.82 -4.08 -0.94
C ALA A 111 -16.15 -3.54 -2.18
N ASP A 112 -15.05 -2.85 -2.01
CA ASP A 112 -14.16 -2.43 -3.08
C ASP A 112 -12.79 -3.13 -2.92
N PHE A 113 -12.15 -3.43 -4.06
CA PHE A 113 -10.84 -4.05 -4.13
C PHE A 113 -9.93 -3.22 -5.01
N TYR A 114 -8.70 -3.00 -4.56
CA TYR A 114 -7.69 -2.26 -5.30
C TYR A 114 -6.71 -3.22 -5.95
N ILE A 115 -6.43 -3.01 -7.22
CA ILE A 115 -5.31 -3.65 -7.92
C ILE A 115 -4.29 -2.56 -8.17
N ILE A 116 -3.12 -2.69 -7.52
CA ILE A 116 -2.01 -1.75 -7.63
C ILE A 116 -0.81 -2.51 -8.19
N GLY A 117 -0.40 -2.17 -9.40
CA GLY A 117 0.54 -3.00 -10.15
C GLY A 117 -0.07 -4.39 -10.39
N SER A 118 0.47 -5.41 -9.74
CA SER A 118 -0.06 -6.78 -9.77
C SER A 118 -0.67 -7.24 -8.46
N SER A 119 -0.65 -6.41 -7.43
CA SER A 119 -1.12 -6.77 -6.08
C SER A 119 -2.58 -6.39 -5.89
N VAL A 120 -3.36 -7.33 -5.37
CA VAL A 120 -4.79 -7.16 -5.07
C VAL A 120 -4.98 -7.01 -3.57
N TYR A 121 -5.74 -5.99 -3.17
CA TYR A 121 -6.07 -5.65 -1.80
C TYR A 121 -7.57 -5.42 -1.64
N MET A 122 -8.13 -5.82 -0.51
CA MET A 122 -9.47 -5.40 -0.12
C MET A 122 -9.43 -4.01 0.52
N ALA A 123 -10.33 -3.13 0.14
CA ALA A 123 -10.49 -1.83 0.78
C ALA A 123 -10.94 -2.03 2.24
N PRO A 124 -10.27 -1.40 3.23
CA PRO A 124 -10.71 -1.47 4.61
C PRO A 124 -12.05 -0.72 4.78
N SER A 125 -12.87 -1.19 5.72
CA SER A 125 -14.10 -0.50 6.09
C SER A 125 -13.79 0.85 6.76
N ILE A 126 -14.71 1.82 6.65
CA ILE A 126 -14.59 3.11 7.34
C ILE A 126 -14.40 2.90 8.85
N LYS A 127 -15.09 1.90 9.44
CA LYS A 127 -14.94 1.53 10.84
C LYS A 127 -13.49 1.12 11.15
N ALA A 128 -12.87 0.29 10.33
CA ALA A 128 -11.47 -0.15 10.52
C ALA A 128 -10.50 1.03 10.44
N ILE A 129 -10.68 1.92 9.44
CA ILE A 129 -9.86 3.13 9.28
C ILE A 129 -9.96 4.05 10.50
N LEU A 130 -11.20 4.35 10.94
CA LEU A 130 -11.43 5.24 12.09
C LEU A 130 -10.90 4.62 13.39
N SER A 131 -11.10 3.32 13.61
CA SER A 131 -10.59 2.62 14.79
C SER A 131 -9.05 2.64 14.84
N SER A 132 -8.39 2.39 13.73
CA SER A 132 -6.93 2.44 13.63
C SER A 132 -6.38 3.83 13.90
N ARG A 133 -6.98 4.87 13.30
CA ARG A 133 -6.59 6.27 13.53
C ARG A 133 -6.82 6.71 14.97
N LEU A 134 -7.96 6.35 15.55
CA LEU A 134 -8.28 6.67 16.94
C LEU A 134 -7.31 5.98 17.90
N LEU A 135 -7.00 4.70 17.65
CA LEU A 135 -6.01 3.96 18.45
C LEU A 135 -4.64 4.63 18.37
N SER A 136 -4.16 4.97 17.19
CA SER A 136 -2.88 5.67 17.01
C SER A 136 -2.85 7.01 17.76
N THR A 137 -3.90 7.81 17.63
CA THR A 137 -4.02 9.10 18.33
C THR A 137 -4.02 8.92 19.84
N THR A 138 -4.75 7.93 20.35
CA THR A 138 -4.83 7.64 21.80
C THR A 138 -3.48 7.17 22.34
N LEU A 139 -2.75 6.34 21.58
CA LEU A 139 -1.41 5.88 21.97
C LEU A 139 -0.42 7.05 22.01
N ASN A 140 -0.45 7.93 21.01
CA ASN A 140 0.41 9.11 20.98
C ASN A 140 0.10 10.06 22.12
N LEU A 141 -1.18 10.31 22.41
CA LEU A 141 -1.62 11.12 23.54
C LEU A 141 -1.16 10.51 24.86
N ARG A 142 -1.35 9.21 25.05
CA ARG A 142 -0.87 8.49 26.24
C ARG A 142 0.64 8.63 26.43
N ASN A 143 1.41 8.51 25.35
CA ASN A 143 2.87 8.64 25.40
C ASN A 143 3.28 10.08 25.75
N ALA A 144 2.63 11.08 25.17
CA ALA A 144 2.84 12.49 25.50
C ALA A 144 2.52 12.76 26.98
N MET A 145 1.40 12.27 27.49
CA MET A 145 1.04 12.41 28.91
C MET A 145 2.06 11.75 29.84
N ARG A 146 2.58 10.56 29.47
CA ARG A 146 3.64 9.90 30.24
C ARG A 146 4.92 10.72 30.26
N SER A 147 5.30 11.30 29.14
CA SER A 147 6.46 12.19 29.07
C SER A 147 6.28 13.44 29.95
N LEU A 148 5.07 14.02 29.96
CA LEU A 148 4.74 15.17 30.80
C LEU A 148 4.74 14.83 32.30
N GLN A 149 4.33 13.61 32.69
CA GLN A 149 4.33 13.19 34.09
C GLN A 149 5.73 13.16 34.74
N GLY A 150 6.78 12.97 33.94
CA GLY A 150 8.16 12.98 34.40
C GLY A 150 8.78 14.38 34.52
N LEU A 151 8.12 15.42 34.05
CA LEU A 151 8.65 16.78 34.05
C LEU A 151 8.50 17.55 35.38
N PRO A 152 7.36 17.44 36.12
CA PRO A 152 7.20 18.17 37.35
C PRO A 152 8.14 17.62 38.44
N GLN A 153 8.97 18.46 38.97
CA GLN A 153 9.84 18.16 40.08
C GLN A 153 9.42 19.01 41.26
N PHE A 154 9.68 18.49 42.48
CA PHE A 154 9.44 19.20 43.72
C PHE A 154 10.72 19.31 44.54
N SER A 155 11.03 20.52 44.95
CA SER A 155 12.10 20.79 45.90
C SER A 155 11.58 21.67 47.03
N PRO A 156 11.90 21.40 48.29
CA PRO A 156 11.46 22.24 49.42
C PRO A 156 11.83 23.71 49.30
N SER A 157 12.93 24.01 48.58
CA SER A 157 13.43 25.38 48.39
C SER A 157 12.80 26.09 47.19
N LYS A 158 12.33 25.33 46.16
CA LYS A 158 11.83 25.87 44.90
C LYS A 158 10.32 25.62 44.69
N GLY A 159 9.71 24.76 45.52
CA GLY A 159 8.35 24.28 45.28
C GLY A 159 8.26 23.35 44.07
N HIS A 160 7.12 23.39 43.38
CA HIS A 160 6.96 22.67 42.11
C HIS A 160 7.60 23.47 40.97
N TYR A 161 8.47 22.80 40.19
CA TYR A 161 9.11 23.37 39.01
C TYR A 161 9.24 22.34 37.89
N TYR A 162 9.45 22.82 36.63
CA TYR A 162 9.63 22.00 35.44
C TYR A 162 11.07 22.14 34.97
N GLU A 163 11.75 21.01 34.73
CA GLU A 163 13.10 20.95 34.22
C GLU A 163 13.02 20.54 32.74
N PHE A 164 13.13 21.51 31.82
CA PHE A 164 13.01 21.29 30.38
C PHE A 164 14.32 20.83 29.73
N SER A 165 15.46 20.94 30.37
CA SER A 165 16.77 20.58 29.85
C SER A 165 16.88 19.10 29.44
N THR A 166 16.21 18.21 30.16
CA THR A 166 16.23 16.76 29.92
C THR A 166 15.41 16.34 28.68
N LEU A 167 14.57 17.20 28.13
CA LEU A 167 13.81 16.91 26.91
C LEU A 167 14.64 17.07 25.65
N TYR A 168 15.55 18.04 25.64
CA TYR A 168 16.40 18.30 24.48
C TYR A 168 17.58 17.34 24.36
N GLU A 169 18.05 16.79 25.47
CA GLU A 169 19.16 15.81 25.49
C GLU A 169 18.70 14.44 24.95
N LYS A 170 17.44 14.00 25.21
CA LYS A 170 16.92 12.72 24.71
C LYS A 170 16.56 12.74 23.21
N GLU A 171 16.22 13.90 22.65
CA GLU A 171 16.01 14.02 21.19
C GLU A 171 17.34 14.08 20.41
N GLY A 172 18.45 14.38 21.07
CA GLY A 172 19.79 14.43 20.47
C GLY A 172 20.46 13.05 20.36
N GLU A 173 20.11 12.10 21.25
CA GLU A 173 20.72 10.76 21.25
C GLU A 173 20.09 9.78 20.24
N ASP A 174 18.83 9.99 19.84
CA ASP A 174 18.15 9.12 18.86
C ASP A 174 18.39 9.51 17.39
N LYS A 175 19.21 10.53 17.12
CA LYS A 175 19.55 10.95 15.75
C LYS A 175 21.03 10.69 15.45
N HIS A 176 21.26 9.58 14.75
CA HIS A 176 22.39 9.22 13.90
C HIS A 176 23.73 8.79 14.54
N PRO A 177 24.00 7.47 14.51
CA PRO A 177 25.39 6.99 14.47
C PRO A 177 26.13 7.33 13.16
N ASP A 178 25.40 7.60 12.04
CA ASP A 178 25.98 7.67 10.70
C ASP A 178 26.61 9.04 10.29
N LYS A 179 26.51 10.08 11.14
CA LYS A 179 27.10 11.37 10.80
C LYS A 179 28.56 11.56 11.24
N LYS A 180 29.09 10.70 12.10
CA LYS A 180 30.49 10.80 12.55
C LYS A 180 31.49 10.21 11.53
N GLU A 181 31.07 9.20 10.77
CA GLU A 181 31.94 8.60 9.72
C GLU A 181 32.09 9.50 8.49
N GLN A 182 31.04 10.23 8.08
CA GLN A 182 31.11 11.13 6.91
C GLN A 182 31.92 12.41 7.12
N LEU A 183 32.13 12.84 8.35
CA LEU A 183 32.99 13.99 8.65
C LEU A 183 34.48 13.63 8.71
N THR A 184 34.81 12.38 9.04
CA THR A 184 36.19 11.87 9.04
C THR A 184 36.66 11.55 7.63
N GLU A 185 35.80 11.05 6.73
CA GLU A 185 36.14 10.83 5.33
C GLU A 185 36.35 12.15 4.55
N LYS A 186 35.55 13.18 4.80
CA LYS A 186 35.77 14.50 4.13
C LYS A 186 36.99 15.23 4.59
N GLN A 187 37.51 15.00 5.80
CA GLN A 187 38.76 15.58 6.26
C GLN A 187 39.99 14.88 5.66
N ASN A 188 39.92 13.56 5.46
CA ASN A 188 40.98 12.80 4.82
C ASN A 188 41.10 13.08 3.32
N GLU A 189 39.98 13.28 2.57
CA GLU A 189 40.02 13.63 1.16
C GLU A 189 40.60 15.05 0.93
N THR A 190 40.43 15.99 1.86
CA THR A 190 40.96 17.36 1.72
C THR A 190 42.47 17.42 2.04
N GLU A 191 43.01 16.47 2.81
CA GLU A 191 44.48 16.41 3.08
C GLU A 191 45.23 15.66 1.97
N GLU A 192 44.61 14.71 1.24
CA GLU A 192 45.24 14.05 0.10
C GLU A 192 45.28 14.92 -1.18
N GLU A 193 44.31 15.79 -1.41
CA GLU A 193 44.33 16.72 -2.57
C GLU A 193 45.35 17.84 -2.42
N SER A 194 45.78 18.17 -1.21
CA SER A 194 46.78 19.25 -1.00
C SER A 194 48.25 18.83 -1.21
N SER A 195 48.50 17.51 -1.37
CA SER A 195 49.86 16.97 -1.49
C SER A 195 50.34 16.67 -2.92
N PHE A 196 49.51 16.95 -3.96
CA PHE A 196 49.86 16.68 -5.37
C PHE A 196 49.86 17.94 -6.22
N GLN A 197 50.85 18.83 -5.96
CA GLN A 197 51.25 19.87 -6.92
C GLN A 197 52.58 19.52 -7.52
N LEU A 198 52.60 19.10 -8.77
CA LEU A 198 53.77 18.95 -9.61
C LEU A 198 54.20 20.31 -10.22
N PRO A 199 55.50 20.54 -10.38
CA PRO A 199 56.03 21.82 -10.80
C PRO A 199 55.87 22.04 -12.31
N SER A 200 55.49 23.27 -12.65
CA SER A 200 55.42 23.80 -13.99
C SER A 200 56.82 23.90 -14.64
N THR A 201 57.03 23.19 -15.74
CA THR A 201 58.18 23.44 -16.62
C THR A 201 57.75 24.38 -17.75
N SER A 202 58.29 25.56 -17.70
CA SER A 202 58.39 26.49 -18.83
C SER A 202 59.29 25.93 -19.91
N SER A 203 58.88 25.92 -21.16
CA SER A 203 59.78 25.90 -22.30
C SER A 203 59.20 26.76 -23.43
N SER A 204 59.92 27.77 -23.70
CA SER A 204 59.83 28.72 -24.84
C SER A 204 60.44 28.10 -26.12
N ALA A 205 59.99 28.67 -27.23
CA ALA A 205 60.70 28.84 -28.54
C ALA A 205 60.44 27.76 -29.61
N PHE A 206 59.88 28.13 -30.60
CA PHE A 206 60.01 28.41 -32.02
C PHE A 206 58.68 28.25 -32.75
#